data_9daf5ecd74b008faca2d3716f2d2873b
#
_entry.id   9daf5ecd74b008faca2d3716f2d2873b
#
_cell.length_a   1.000
_cell.length_b   1.000
_cell.length_c   1.000
_cell.angle_alpha   90.00
_cell.angle_beta   90.00
_cell.angle_gamma   90.00
#
_symmetry.space_group_name_H-M   'P 1'
#
loop_
_entity.id
_entity.type
_entity.pdbx_description
1 polymer ?
#
loop_
_entity_poly.entity_id
_entity_poly.type
_entity_poly.pdbx_seq_one_letter_code
_entity_poly.pdbx_strand_id
1 'polypeptide(L)'
;MGDLFNAIIMGIIEGLTEFLPVSSTGHLILTADLLNFQDDRAKVFEVVIQLGAVLAVLVLYRRKFISLLNFNFKESSGINALHIILAMIPAGVIGVLLHGFIKDYLFSSETVLIGLVAGGILMIVADRIKKKVTAEELDDITYKQAFAIGLFQVLALWPGFSRSGSTMSGGMFFGTSQKAAAEFTFLVSVPIMAGASGVDLIQSREFLTGSDTPLFIIGFIAAFIVAMIAIVTFLNLIKKLSLSWFAYYRFALAIVFAFIIL
;
A
#
# COMPACT_ATOMS: atom_id res chain seq x y z
N MET A 1 -8.79 27.20 -9.41
CA MET A 1 -7.43 27.16 -8.81
C MET A 1 -7.43 26.27 -7.54
N GLY A 2 -8.49 26.26 -6.72
CA GLY A 2 -8.59 25.41 -5.53
C GLY A 2 -8.45 23.92 -5.84
N ASP A 3 -9.13 23.39 -6.84
CA ASP A 3 -9.12 21.96 -7.17
C ASP A 3 -7.72 21.45 -7.60
N LEU A 4 -6.96 22.26 -8.35
CA LEU A 4 -5.59 21.88 -8.74
C LEU A 4 -4.63 21.87 -7.53
N PHE A 5 -4.82 22.77 -6.58
CA PHE A 5 -4.06 22.78 -5.34
C PHE A 5 -4.39 21.55 -4.50
N ASN A 6 -5.67 21.19 -4.36
CA ASN A 6 -6.11 19.97 -3.68
C ASN A 6 -5.51 18.74 -4.34
N ALA A 7 -5.50 18.68 -5.69
CA ALA A 7 -4.91 17.56 -6.43
C ALA A 7 -3.41 17.39 -6.14
N ILE A 8 -2.65 18.48 -6.05
CA ILE A 8 -1.23 18.42 -5.71
C ILE A 8 -1.04 17.89 -4.29
N ILE A 9 -1.79 18.42 -3.30
CA ILE A 9 -1.69 18.00 -1.91
C ILE A 9 -2.03 16.51 -1.77
N MET A 10 -3.17 16.09 -2.32
CA MET A 10 -3.60 14.69 -2.27
C MET A 10 -2.58 13.77 -2.95
N GLY A 11 -2.04 14.15 -4.11
CA GLY A 11 -0.99 13.41 -4.79
C GLY A 11 0.31 13.31 -3.96
N ILE A 12 0.70 14.39 -3.28
CA ILE A 12 1.86 14.38 -2.37
C ILE A 12 1.61 13.43 -1.20
N ILE A 13 0.44 13.49 -0.56
CA ILE A 13 0.09 12.62 0.56
C ILE A 13 0.09 11.16 0.14
N GLU A 14 -0.55 10.83 -1.00
CA GLU A 14 -0.55 9.47 -1.54
C GLU A 14 0.87 8.97 -1.81
N GLY A 15 1.68 9.75 -2.53
CA GLY A 15 3.05 9.38 -2.84
C GLY A 15 3.93 9.18 -1.61
N LEU A 16 3.73 9.96 -0.54
CA LEU A 16 4.46 9.82 0.71
C LEU A 16 4.03 8.58 1.50
N THR A 17 2.74 8.25 1.49
CA THR A 17 2.18 7.34 2.50
C THR A 17 1.84 5.94 1.97
N GLU A 18 1.69 5.75 0.66
CA GLU A 18 1.27 4.48 0.08
C GLU A 18 2.24 3.33 0.36
N PHE A 19 3.53 3.58 0.25
CA PHE A 19 4.56 2.56 0.45
C PHE A 19 5.12 2.52 1.87
N LEU A 20 4.89 3.55 2.65
CA LEU A 20 5.22 3.55 4.07
C LEU A 20 4.15 2.77 4.87
N PRO A 21 4.52 2.11 5.95
CA PRO A 21 3.56 1.33 6.74
C PRO A 21 2.71 2.23 7.67
N VAL A 22 2.15 3.32 7.12
CA VAL A 22 1.41 4.36 7.88
C VAL A 22 -0.07 4.49 7.50
N SER A 23 -0.53 3.75 6.48
CA SER A 23 -1.89 3.80 5.91
C SER A 23 -2.19 5.07 5.11
N SER A 24 -2.00 5.00 3.79
CA SER A 24 -2.41 6.06 2.85
C SER A 24 -3.90 6.38 2.96
N THR A 25 -4.77 5.37 3.07
CA THR A 25 -6.21 5.54 3.22
C THR A 25 -6.57 6.46 4.39
N GLY A 26 -5.97 6.24 5.58
CA GLY A 26 -6.23 7.11 6.74
C GLY A 26 -5.80 8.56 6.50
N HIS A 27 -4.69 8.78 5.80
CA HIS A 27 -4.21 10.11 5.45
C HIS A 27 -5.08 10.79 4.39
N LEU A 28 -5.49 10.04 3.36
CA LEU A 28 -6.32 10.59 2.29
C LEU A 28 -7.70 11.00 2.81
N ILE A 29 -8.34 10.17 3.66
CA ILE A 29 -9.63 10.51 4.29
C ILE A 29 -9.51 11.81 5.09
N LEU A 30 -8.49 11.91 5.96
CA LEU A 30 -8.26 13.11 6.76
C LEU A 30 -7.98 14.34 5.89
N THR A 31 -7.15 14.18 4.85
CA THR A 31 -6.78 15.28 3.97
C THR A 31 -7.97 15.71 3.11
N ALA A 32 -8.76 14.77 2.58
CA ALA A 32 -9.95 15.04 1.80
C ALA A 32 -11.01 15.81 2.61
N ASP A 33 -11.18 15.45 3.89
CA ASP A 33 -12.06 16.16 4.80
C ASP A 33 -11.60 17.61 5.02
N LEU A 34 -10.33 17.81 5.37
CA LEU A 34 -9.75 19.14 5.58
C LEU A 34 -9.79 20.04 4.34
N LEU A 35 -9.72 19.44 3.16
CA LEU A 35 -9.77 20.16 1.88
C LEU A 35 -11.19 20.33 1.32
N ASN A 36 -12.21 19.75 1.98
CA ASN A 36 -13.59 19.65 1.47
C ASN A 36 -13.62 19.02 0.06
N PHE A 37 -12.84 17.96 -0.16
CA PHE A 37 -12.67 17.26 -1.42
C PHE A 37 -13.17 15.81 -1.29
N GLN A 38 -14.50 15.63 -1.25
CA GLN A 38 -15.15 14.35 -0.92
C GLN A 38 -16.27 13.98 -1.93
N ASP A 39 -16.33 14.63 -3.09
CA ASP A 39 -17.30 14.32 -4.13
C ASP A 39 -16.99 12.98 -4.85
N ASP A 40 -17.86 12.54 -5.75
CA ASP A 40 -17.65 11.29 -6.49
C ASP A 40 -16.42 11.35 -7.41
N ARG A 41 -15.99 12.54 -7.82
CA ARG A 41 -14.74 12.75 -8.56
C ARG A 41 -13.52 12.47 -7.69
N ALA A 42 -13.60 12.80 -6.39
CA ALA A 42 -12.51 12.54 -5.45
C ALA A 42 -12.20 11.05 -5.34
N LYS A 43 -13.21 10.18 -5.34
CA LYS A 43 -13.02 8.72 -5.30
C LYS A 43 -12.23 8.20 -6.52
N VAL A 44 -12.59 8.70 -7.71
CA VAL A 44 -11.87 8.33 -8.94
C VAL A 44 -10.46 8.92 -8.94
N PHE A 45 -10.33 10.15 -8.43
CA PHE A 45 -9.04 10.81 -8.30
C PHE A 45 -8.08 10.05 -7.39
N GLU A 46 -8.55 9.53 -6.25
CA GLU A 46 -7.74 8.70 -5.35
C GLU A 46 -7.19 7.45 -6.06
N VAL A 47 -8.01 6.78 -6.88
CA VAL A 47 -7.58 5.65 -7.69
C VAL A 47 -6.49 6.05 -8.70
N VAL A 48 -6.63 7.22 -9.32
CA VAL A 48 -5.65 7.71 -10.31
C VAL A 48 -4.31 8.06 -9.66
N ILE A 49 -4.31 8.76 -8.51
CA ILE A 49 -3.06 9.09 -7.81
C ILE A 49 -2.37 7.84 -7.25
N GLN A 50 -3.12 6.84 -6.85
CA GLN A 50 -2.61 5.54 -6.44
C GLN A 50 -1.87 4.84 -7.59
N LEU A 51 -2.38 4.89 -8.82
CA LEU A 51 -1.67 4.40 -10.01
C LEU A 51 -0.38 5.18 -10.27
N GLY A 52 -0.35 6.48 -10.00
CA GLY A 52 0.87 7.27 -10.05
C GLY A 52 1.93 6.77 -9.10
N ALA A 53 1.56 6.50 -7.85
CA ALA A 53 2.44 5.93 -6.85
C ALA A 53 2.93 4.51 -7.25
N VAL A 54 2.05 3.66 -7.78
CA VAL A 54 2.40 2.32 -8.28
C VAL A 54 3.40 2.37 -9.43
N LEU A 55 3.23 3.31 -10.36
CA LEU A 55 4.17 3.51 -11.46
C LEU A 55 5.59 3.82 -10.97
N ALA A 56 5.73 4.51 -9.84
CA ALA A 56 7.04 4.77 -9.24
C ALA A 56 7.79 3.47 -8.88
N VAL A 57 7.09 2.49 -8.29
CA VAL A 57 7.68 1.17 -8.03
C VAL A 57 8.07 0.47 -9.32
N LEU A 58 7.20 0.48 -10.33
CA LEU A 58 7.48 -0.15 -11.61
C LEU A 58 8.76 0.42 -12.26
N VAL A 59 8.95 1.73 -12.18
CA VAL A 59 10.13 2.41 -12.72
C VAL A 59 11.38 2.09 -11.90
N LEU A 60 11.31 2.15 -10.57
CA LEU A 60 12.45 1.87 -9.68
C LEU A 60 12.91 0.41 -9.80
N TYR A 61 11.97 -0.52 -9.84
CA TYR A 61 12.24 -1.96 -9.89
C TYR A 61 12.10 -2.56 -11.30
N ARG A 62 12.15 -1.74 -12.37
CA ARG A 62 11.94 -2.18 -13.77
C ARG A 62 12.78 -3.39 -14.17
N ARG A 63 14.04 -3.46 -13.74
CA ARG A 63 14.91 -4.60 -14.05
C ARG A 63 14.40 -5.88 -13.40
N LYS A 64 13.87 -5.78 -12.18
CA LYS A 64 13.29 -6.90 -11.46
C LYS A 64 12.00 -7.36 -12.14
N PHE A 65 11.12 -6.44 -12.53
CA PHE A 65 9.90 -6.79 -13.28
C PHE A 65 10.22 -7.47 -14.61
N ILE A 66 11.23 -7.00 -15.35
CA ILE A 66 11.68 -7.66 -16.58
C ILE A 66 12.19 -9.09 -16.27
N SER A 67 12.94 -9.30 -15.18
CA SER A 67 13.40 -10.64 -14.80
C SER A 67 12.25 -11.58 -14.42
N LEU A 68 11.16 -11.07 -13.85
CA LEU A 68 9.97 -11.88 -13.52
C LEU A 68 9.27 -12.42 -14.78
N LEU A 69 9.43 -11.78 -15.93
CA LEU A 69 8.85 -12.22 -17.22
C LEU A 69 9.61 -13.43 -17.83
N ASN A 70 10.77 -13.79 -17.32
CA ASN A 70 11.55 -14.92 -17.86
C ASN A 70 10.96 -16.30 -17.50
N PHE A 71 9.86 -16.37 -16.74
CA PHE A 71 9.14 -17.59 -16.35
C PHE A 71 10.05 -18.73 -15.82
N ASN A 72 11.17 -18.37 -15.20
CA ASN A 72 12.00 -19.32 -14.50
C ASN A 72 11.46 -19.55 -13.08
N PHE A 73 10.81 -20.69 -12.86
CA PHE A 73 10.17 -21.04 -11.60
C PHE A 73 11.08 -21.78 -10.62
N LYS A 74 12.39 -21.77 -10.82
CA LYS A 74 13.31 -22.32 -9.82
C LYS A 74 13.53 -21.34 -8.69
N GLU A 75 13.19 -21.73 -7.47
CA GLU A 75 13.35 -20.89 -6.26
C GLU A 75 14.83 -20.49 -6.04
N SER A 76 15.77 -21.36 -6.40
CA SER A 76 17.20 -21.09 -6.29
C SER A 76 17.75 -19.98 -7.20
N SER A 77 16.93 -19.46 -8.11
CA SER A 77 17.30 -18.35 -9.00
C SER A 77 16.88 -16.96 -8.47
N GLY A 78 16.44 -16.88 -7.21
CA GLY A 78 15.85 -15.69 -6.62
C GLY A 78 14.35 -15.59 -6.86
N ILE A 79 13.75 -14.45 -6.50
CA ILE A 79 12.31 -14.27 -6.70
C ILE A 79 11.93 -14.31 -8.17
N ASN A 80 10.78 -14.93 -8.43
CA ASN A 80 10.19 -15.10 -9.76
C ASN A 80 8.67 -14.83 -9.71
N ALA A 81 8.01 -14.93 -10.86
CA ALA A 81 6.57 -14.65 -10.97
C ALA A 81 5.71 -15.48 -10.01
N LEU A 82 6.11 -16.72 -9.68
CA LEU A 82 5.34 -17.58 -8.77
C LEU A 82 5.32 -17.02 -7.34
N HIS A 83 6.41 -16.39 -6.85
CA HIS A 83 6.41 -15.71 -5.55
C HIS A 83 5.36 -14.59 -5.51
N ILE A 84 5.28 -13.81 -6.58
CA ILE A 84 4.29 -12.70 -6.68
C ILE A 84 2.88 -13.27 -6.69
N ILE A 85 2.62 -14.28 -7.53
CA ILE A 85 1.31 -14.94 -7.62
C ILE A 85 0.89 -15.53 -6.26
N LEU A 86 1.78 -16.25 -5.57
CA LEU A 86 1.50 -16.83 -4.26
C LEU A 86 1.15 -15.76 -3.21
N ALA A 87 1.80 -14.61 -3.26
CA ALA A 87 1.49 -13.49 -2.37
C ALA A 87 0.17 -12.78 -2.73
N MET A 88 -0.25 -12.83 -4.00
CA MET A 88 -1.51 -12.21 -4.45
C MET A 88 -2.75 -13.06 -4.14
N ILE A 89 -2.64 -14.40 -4.25
CA ILE A 89 -3.79 -15.31 -4.17
C ILE A 89 -4.61 -15.11 -2.90
N PRO A 90 -4.07 -15.09 -1.66
CA PRO A 90 -4.91 -15.03 -0.46
C PRO A 90 -5.77 -13.77 -0.43
N ALA A 91 -5.17 -12.60 -0.64
CA ALA A 91 -5.90 -11.34 -0.61
C ALA A 91 -6.83 -11.17 -1.82
N GLY A 92 -6.42 -11.65 -3.00
CA GLY A 92 -7.25 -11.62 -4.20
C GLY A 92 -8.52 -12.47 -4.04
N VAL A 93 -8.38 -13.70 -3.57
CA VAL A 93 -9.53 -14.61 -3.35
C VAL A 93 -10.47 -14.06 -2.28
N ILE A 94 -9.93 -13.68 -1.11
CA ILE A 94 -10.74 -13.17 -0.01
C ILE A 94 -11.37 -11.82 -0.38
N GLY A 95 -10.63 -10.94 -1.06
CA GLY A 95 -11.14 -9.65 -1.52
C GLY A 95 -12.34 -9.78 -2.47
N VAL A 96 -12.28 -10.73 -3.42
CA VAL A 96 -13.41 -11.00 -4.33
C VAL A 96 -14.59 -11.62 -3.57
N LEU A 97 -14.34 -12.61 -2.72
CA LEU A 97 -15.41 -13.31 -1.97
C LEU A 97 -16.10 -12.39 -0.96
N LEU A 98 -15.38 -11.48 -0.32
CA LEU A 98 -15.89 -10.61 0.71
C LEU A 98 -16.10 -9.15 0.23
N HIS A 99 -16.05 -8.89 -1.08
CA HIS A 99 -16.13 -7.53 -1.64
C HIS A 99 -17.30 -6.72 -1.08
N GLY A 100 -18.52 -7.26 -1.11
CA GLY A 100 -19.71 -6.59 -0.58
C GLY A 100 -19.60 -6.33 0.93
N PHE A 101 -19.20 -7.33 1.71
CA PHE A 101 -19.01 -7.17 3.15
C PHE A 101 -17.99 -6.09 3.50
N ILE A 102 -16.84 -6.08 2.80
CA ILE A 102 -15.79 -5.09 3.01
C ILE A 102 -16.33 -3.69 2.72
N LYS A 103 -17.02 -3.52 1.57
CA LYS A 103 -17.56 -2.23 1.17
C LYS A 103 -18.64 -1.71 2.11
N ASP A 104 -19.54 -2.60 2.57
CA ASP A 104 -20.70 -2.20 3.37
C ASP A 104 -20.36 -1.98 4.85
N TYR A 105 -19.35 -2.69 5.40
CA TYR A 105 -19.09 -2.71 6.83
C TYR A 105 -17.73 -2.17 7.25
N LEU A 106 -16.72 -2.11 6.36
CA LEU A 106 -15.36 -1.75 6.75
C LEU A 106 -14.90 -0.37 6.25
N PHE A 107 -15.73 0.36 5.50
CA PHE A 107 -15.38 1.68 4.98
C PHE A 107 -15.91 2.85 5.80
N SER A 108 -16.40 2.62 7.03
CA SER A 108 -16.76 3.73 7.92
C SER A 108 -15.52 4.35 8.58
N SER A 109 -15.63 5.60 9.01
CA SER A 109 -14.54 6.31 9.69
C SER A 109 -14.09 5.58 10.96
N GLU A 110 -15.03 5.02 11.73
CA GLU A 110 -14.74 4.26 12.95
C GLU A 110 -13.94 2.99 12.65
N THR A 111 -14.31 2.27 11.58
CA THR A 111 -13.59 1.05 11.19
C THR A 111 -12.20 1.34 10.67
N VAL A 112 -12.00 2.45 9.95
CA VAL A 112 -10.68 2.94 9.53
C VAL A 112 -9.81 3.26 10.74
N LEU A 113 -10.37 3.92 11.76
CA LEU A 113 -9.67 4.21 13.01
C LEU A 113 -9.22 2.92 13.71
N ILE A 114 -10.11 1.93 13.82
CA ILE A 114 -9.78 0.62 14.38
C ILE A 114 -8.67 -0.05 13.56
N GLY A 115 -8.75 0.00 12.24
CA GLY A 115 -7.73 -0.50 11.32
C GLY A 115 -6.35 0.15 11.53
N LEU A 116 -6.32 1.48 11.73
CA LEU A 116 -5.09 2.21 12.04
C LEU A 116 -4.43 1.67 13.32
N VAL A 117 -5.21 1.49 14.39
CA VAL A 117 -4.71 1.01 15.68
C VAL A 117 -4.30 -0.45 15.59
N ALA A 118 -5.17 -1.32 15.06
CA ALA A 118 -4.91 -2.76 14.98
C ALA A 118 -3.68 -3.08 14.14
N GLY A 119 -3.51 -2.41 12.98
CA GLY A 119 -2.32 -2.56 12.16
C GLY A 119 -1.05 -2.03 12.85
N GLY A 120 -1.15 -0.95 13.64
CA GLY A 120 -0.05 -0.46 14.46
C GLY A 120 0.38 -1.48 15.53
N ILE A 121 -0.58 -2.12 16.20
CA ILE A 121 -0.31 -3.19 17.16
C ILE A 121 0.38 -4.37 16.48
N LEU A 122 -0.12 -4.81 15.31
CA LEU A 122 0.51 -5.89 14.55
C LEU A 122 1.99 -5.59 14.25
N MET A 123 2.30 -4.37 13.83
CA MET A 123 3.66 -3.94 13.53
C MET A 123 4.59 -3.99 14.75
N ILE A 124 4.10 -3.55 15.93
CA ILE A 124 4.88 -3.64 17.17
C ILE A 124 5.13 -5.11 17.55
N VAL A 125 4.11 -5.96 17.42
CA VAL A 125 4.26 -7.39 17.71
C VAL A 125 5.27 -8.03 16.78
N ALA A 126 5.22 -7.73 15.48
CA ALA A 126 6.18 -8.23 14.49
C ALA A 126 7.63 -7.79 14.80
N ASP A 127 7.80 -6.55 15.21
CA ASP A 127 9.11 -5.97 15.54
C ASP A 127 9.71 -6.58 16.84
N ARG A 128 8.85 -6.93 17.79
CA ARG A 128 9.28 -7.52 19.08
C ARG A 128 9.56 -9.01 19.01
N ILE A 129 8.93 -9.74 18.12
CA ILE A 129 9.18 -11.17 17.93
C ILE A 129 10.49 -11.35 17.15
N LYS A 130 11.58 -11.54 17.89
CA LYS A 130 12.92 -11.82 17.31
C LYS A 130 12.97 -13.22 16.73
N LYS A 131 12.49 -13.38 15.51
CA LYS A 131 12.65 -14.62 14.76
C LYS A 131 14.00 -14.66 14.06
N LYS A 132 14.59 -15.86 13.92
CA LYS A 132 15.81 -16.03 13.12
C LYS A 132 15.52 -15.58 11.68
N VAL A 133 16.26 -14.60 11.18
CA VAL A 133 16.17 -14.17 9.79
C VAL A 133 16.77 -15.27 8.91
N THR A 134 16.02 -15.70 7.92
CA THR A 134 16.38 -16.72 6.93
C THR A 134 16.38 -16.16 5.51
N ALA A 135 15.76 -15.00 5.27
CA ALA A 135 15.78 -14.24 4.03
C ALA A 135 16.24 -12.81 4.34
N GLU A 136 17.53 -12.55 4.16
CA GLU A 136 18.15 -11.24 4.40
C GLU A 136 17.84 -10.26 3.27
N GLU A 137 17.92 -10.73 2.03
CA GLU A 137 17.69 -9.94 0.81
C GLU A 137 16.42 -10.40 0.11
N LEU A 138 15.95 -9.60 -0.83
CA LEU A 138 14.74 -9.85 -1.62
C LEU A 138 14.78 -11.23 -2.31
N ASP A 139 15.92 -11.62 -2.86
CA ASP A 139 16.09 -12.86 -3.61
C ASP A 139 16.21 -14.13 -2.75
N ASP A 140 16.27 -13.97 -1.43
CA ASP A 140 16.29 -15.09 -0.48
C ASP A 140 14.88 -15.53 -0.06
N ILE A 141 13.84 -14.77 -0.45
CA ILE A 141 12.46 -15.04 -0.06
C ILE A 141 12.00 -16.35 -0.72
N THR A 142 11.54 -17.30 0.11
CA THR A 142 11.01 -18.58 -0.33
C THR A 142 9.52 -18.49 -0.71
N TYR A 143 9.02 -19.47 -1.45
CA TYR A 143 7.58 -19.59 -1.78
C TYR A 143 6.69 -19.62 -0.54
N LYS A 144 7.15 -20.29 0.54
CA LYS A 144 6.42 -20.34 1.82
C LYS A 144 6.30 -18.95 2.45
N GLN A 145 7.38 -18.18 2.43
CA GLN A 145 7.39 -16.80 2.94
C GLN A 145 6.53 -15.90 2.08
N ALA A 146 6.61 -16.01 0.76
CA ALA A 146 5.78 -15.25 -0.16
C ALA A 146 4.28 -15.49 0.09
N PHE A 147 3.86 -16.75 0.21
CA PHE A 147 2.48 -17.11 0.54
C PHE A 147 2.05 -16.60 1.92
N ALA A 148 2.93 -16.71 2.93
CA ALA A 148 2.67 -16.19 4.27
C ALA A 148 2.48 -14.67 4.26
N ILE A 149 3.30 -13.92 3.52
CA ILE A 149 3.12 -12.48 3.29
C ILE A 149 1.75 -12.20 2.67
N GLY A 150 1.34 -13.03 1.70
CA GLY A 150 0.02 -12.97 1.08
C GLY A 150 -1.14 -13.20 2.04
N LEU A 151 -1.00 -14.11 3.01
CA LEU A 151 -1.99 -14.32 4.08
C LEU A 151 -2.14 -13.06 4.96
N PHE A 152 -1.02 -12.44 5.33
CA PHE A 152 -1.07 -11.17 6.07
C PHE A 152 -1.63 -10.02 5.25
N GLN A 153 -1.49 -10.05 3.92
CA GLN A 153 -2.08 -9.06 3.03
C GLN A 153 -3.62 -9.06 3.09
N VAL A 154 -4.26 -10.17 3.47
CA VAL A 154 -5.72 -10.22 3.72
C VAL A 154 -6.17 -9.20 4.76
N LEU A 155 -5.34 -8.94 5.79
CA LEU A 155 -5.65 -7.93 6.81
C LEU A 155 -5.73 -6.51 6.22
N ALA A 156 -5.04 -6.28 5.12
CA ALA A 156 -5.05 -5.00 4.44
C ALA A 156 -6.32 -4.73 3.60
N LEU A 157 -7.19 -5.73 3.45
CA LEU A 157 -8.55 -5.53 2.92
C LEU A 157 -9.39 -4.68 3.87
N TRP A 158 -8.99 -4.58 5.13
CA TRP A 158 -9.58 -3.66 6.08
C TRP A 158 -8.96 -2.27 5.89
N PRO A 159 -9.75 -1.25 5.49
CA PRO A 159 -9.26 0.11 5.33
C PRO A 159 -8.63 0.64 6.63
N GLY A 160 -7.56 1.40 6.50
CA GLY A 160 -6.81 1.85 7.68
C GLY A 160 -5.74 0.87 8.17
N PHE A 161 -5.84 -0.44 7.89
CA PHE A 161 -4.90 -1.45 8.41
C PHE A 161 -3.48 -1.30 7.84
N SER A 162 -3.32 -0.76 6.65
CA SER A 162 -2.10 -0.62 5.85
C SER A 162 -1.61 -1.93 5.21
N ARG A 163 -1.58 -1.96 3.89
CA ARG A 163 -1.05 -3.09 3.13
C ARG A 163 0.44 -3.31 3.41
N SER A 164 1.23 -2.24 3.31
CA SER A 164 2.67 -2.30 3.57
C SER A 164 2.98 -2.73 5.02
N GLY A 165 2.24 -2.21 5.99
CA GLY A 165 2.38 -2.62 7.40
C GLY A 165 2.07 -4.10 7.63
N SER A 166 0.98 -4.61 7.04
CA SER A 166 0.57 -6.02 7.16
C SER A 166 1.58 -6.96 6.53
N THR A 167 1.94 -6.72 5.27
CA THR A 167 2.83 -7.60 4.50
C THR A 167 4.25 -7.60 5.06
N MET A 168 4.78 -6.44 5.48
CA MET A 168 6.07 -6.37 6.17
C MET A 168 6.04 -7.14 7.49
N SER A 169 5.01 -6.95 8.30
CA SER A 169 4.82 -7.71 9.55
C SER A 169 4.77 -9.20 9.28
N GLY A 170 3.99 -9.64 8.29
CA GLY A 170 3.90 -11.03 7.86
C GLY A 170 5.26 -11.60 7.46
N GLY A 171 6.02 -10.89 6.63
CA GLY A 171 7.37 -11.29 6.25
C GLY A 171 8.27 -11.48 7.46
N MET A 172 8.33 -10.50 8.37
CA MET A 172 9.14 -10.57 9.59
C MET A 172 8.72 -11.74 10.50
N PHE A 173 7.42 -12.04 10.64
CA PHE A 173 6.95 -13.23 11.37
C PHE A 173 7.44 -14.54 10.76
N PHE A 174 7.69 -14.56 9.45
CA PHE A 174 8.17 -15.75 8.75
C PHE A 174 9.67 -15.72 8.41
N GLY A 175 10.42 -14.83 9.06
CA GLY A 175 11.88 -14.82 9.04
C GLY A 175 12.48 -14.07 7.86
N THR A 176 11.78 -13.12 7.27
CA THR A 176 12.42 -12.13 6.37
C THR A 176 13.03 -11.00 7.18
N SER A 177 14.07 -10.38 6.64
CA SER A 177 14.53 -9.08 7.13
C SER A 177 13.45 -8.00 6.87
N GLN A 178 13.48 -6.91 7.62
CA GLN A 178 12.57 -5.78 7.39
C GLN A 178 12.74 -5.19 5.98
N LYS A 179 13.98 -5.15 5.48
CA LYS A 179 14.32 -4.71 4.12
C LYS A 179 13.72 -5.63 3.06
N ALA A 180 13.98 -6.94 3.14
CA ALA A 180 13.46 -7.91 2.19
C ALA A 180 11.93 -7.91 2.16
N ALA A 181 11.27 -7.82 3.33
CA ALA A 181 9.82 -7.70 3.42
C ALA A 181 9.29 -6.44 2.73
N ALA A 182 9.95 -5.29 2.91
CA ALA A 182 9.56 -4.03 2.27
C ALA A 182 9.70 -4.10 0.75
N GLU A 183 10.84 -4.54 0.24
CA GLU A 183 11.09 -4.65 -1.20
C GLU A 183 10.12 -5.63 -1.87
N PHE A 184 9.85 -6.77 -1.24
CA PHE A 184 8.88 -7.74 -1.74
C PHE A 184 7.45 -7.16 -1.73
N THR A 185 7.07 -6.46 -0.67
CA THR A 185 5.79 -5.74 -0.57
C THR A 185 5.60 -4.76 -1.73
N PHE A 186 6.64 -4.02 -2.10
CA PHE A 186 6.58 -3.10 -3.23
C PHE A 186 6.34 -3.83 -4.54
N LEU A 187 7.03 -4.94 -4.79
CA LEU A 187 6.83 -5.70 -6.03
C LEU A 187 5.42 -6.29 -6.14
N VAL A 188 4.90 -6.85 -5.03
CA VAL A 188 3.53 -7.40 -4.99
C VAL A 188 2.47 -6.31 -5.17
N SER A 189 2.76 -5.08 -4.73
CA SER A 189 1.82 -3.97 -4.86
C SER A 189 1.45 -3.64 -6.30
N VAL A 190 2.40 -3.74 -7.23
CA VAL A 190 2.19 -3.31 -8.62
C VAL A 190 1.05 -4.10 -9.28
N PRO A 191 1.09 -5.44 -9.38
CA PRO A 191 0.01 -6.17 -10.03
C PRO A 191 -1.32 -6.11 -9.25
N ILE A 192 -1.29 -6.13 -7.91
CA ILE A 192 -2.52 -6.07 -7.10
C ILE A 192 -3.22 -4.72 -7.27
N MET A 193 -2.49 -3.63 -7.10
CA MET A 193 -3.08 -2.29 -7.16
C MET A 193 -3.46 -1.92 -8.59
N ALA A 194 -2.65 -2.28 -9.59
CA ALA A 194 -3.01 -2.09 -10.98
C ALA A 194 -4.32 -2.84 -11.33
N GLY A 195 -4.48 -4.06 -10.82
CA GLY A 195 -5.69 -4.84 -10.99
C GLY A 195 -6.91 -4.21 -10.31
N ALA A 196 -6.80 -3.86 -9.03
CA ALA A 196 -7.88 -3.23 -8.26
C ALA A 196 -8.27 -1.88 -8.86
N SER A 197 -7.28 -0.99 -9.08
CA SER A 197 -7.52 0.34 -9.69
C SER A 197 -8.09 0.23 -11.10
N GLY A 198 -7.68 -0.77 -11.88
CA GLY A 198 -8.24 -1.01 -13.21
C GLY A 198 -9.73 -1.36 -13.17
N VAL A 199 -10.14 -2.18 -12.21
CA VAL A 199 -11.57 -2.50 -11.98
C VAL A 199 -12.34 -1.26 -11.53
N ASP A 200 -11.81 -0.51 -10.57
CA ASP A 200 -12.44 0.70 -10.05
C ASP A 200 -12.62 1.77 -11.13
N LEU A 201 -11.61 2.01 -11.98
CA LEU A 201 -11.71 2.95 -13.10
C LEU A 201 -12.75 2.53 -14.14
N ILE A 202 -12.88 1.22 -14.44
CA ILE A 202 -13.90 0.72 -15.35
C ILE A 202 -15.30 0.94 -14.77
N GLN A 203 -15.48 0.68 -13.48
CA GLN A 203 -16.76 0.87 -12.80
C GLN A 203 -17.15 2.34 -12.65
N SER A 204 -16.16 3.22 -12.48
CA SER A 204 -16.35 4.66 -12.25
C SER A 204 -16.21 5.51 -13.51
N ARG A 205 -16.19 4.90 -14.70
CA ARG A 205 -15.99 5.60 -15.98
C ARG A 205 -16.98 6.74 -16.24
N GLU A 206 -18.18 6.67 -15.66
CA GLU A 206 -19.22 7.68 -15.82
C GLU A 206 -18.87 9.01 -15.14
N PHE A 207 -18.00 8.96 -14.13
CA PHE A 207 -17.50 10.15 -13.42
C PHE A 207 -16.23 10.74 -14.04
N LEU A 208 -15.67 10.09 -15.09
CA LEU A 208 -14.51 10.60 -15.82
C LEU A 208 -14.97 11.63 -16.86
N THR A 209 -14.89 12.91 -16.54
CA THR A 209 -15.19 13.97 -17.49
C THR A 209 -13.91 14.56 -18.10
N GLY A 210 -13.97 14.99 -19.35
CA GLY A 210 -12.80 15.60 -20.02
C GLY A 210 -12.31 16.88 -19.33
N SER A 211 -13.19 17.58 -18.59
CA SER A 211 -12.86 18.79 -17.83
C SER A 211 -11.95 18.50 -16.63
N ASP A 212 -11.97 17.28 -16.07
CA ASP A 212 -11.20 16.90 -14.89
C ASP A 212 -9.82 16.32 -15.24
N THR A 213 -9.54 16.14 -16.54
CA THR A 213 -8.26 15.60 -17.02
C THR A 213 -7.02 16.33 -16.45
N PRO A 214 -6.97 17.67 -16.38
CA PRO A 214 -5.83 18.38 -15.80
C PRO A 214 -5.63 18.05 -14.31
N LEU A 215 -6.72 17.88 -13.54
CA LEU A 215 -6.71 17.52 -12.14
C LEU A 215 -6.07 16.14 -11.95
N PHE A 216 -6.52 15.15 -12.72
CA PHE A 216 -6.01 13.79 -12.67
C PHE A 216 -4.53 13.71 -13.06
N ILE A 217 -4.12 14.39 -14.12
CA ILE A 217 -2.73 14.41 -14.57
C ILE A 217 -1.80 15.01 -13.51
N ILE A 218 -2.19 16.15 -12.93
CA ILE A 218 -1.37 16.84 -11.92
C ILE A 218 -1.24 15.99 -10.66
N GLY A 219 -2.32 15.42 -10.14
CA GLY A 219 -2.30 14.55 -8.99
C GLY A 219 -1.47 13.29 -9.24
N PHE A 220 -1.64 12.65 -10.39
CA PHE A 220 -0.85 11.48 -10.81
C PHE A 220 0.65 11.76 -10.85
N ILE A 221 1.05 12.88 -11.47
CA ILE A 221 2.47 13.28 -11.56
C ILE A 221 3.03 13.59 -10.17
N ALA A 222 2.28 14.31 -9.33
CA ALA A 222 2.68 14.59 -7.96
C ALA A 222 2.88 13.31 -7.16
N ALA A 223 1.92 12.37 -7.20
CA ALA A 223 2.03 11.07 -6.54
C ALA A 223 3.22 10.26 -7.05
N PHE A 224 3.43 10.21 -8.37
CA PHE A 224 4.55 9.49 -8.97
C PHE A 224 5.90 10.04 -8.50
N ILE A 225 6.12 11.36 -8.59
CA ILE A 225 7.40 11.98 -8.23
C ILE A 225 7.68 11.80 -6.73
N VAL A 226 6.67 12.05 -5.91
CA VAL A 226 6.81 11.95 -4.45
C VAL A 226 7.01 10.50 -4.02
N ALA A 227 6.30 9.53 -4.62
CA ALA A 227 6.51 8.11 -4.36
C ALA A 227 7.93 7.64 -4.73
N MET A 228 8.49 8.12 -5.84
CA MET A 228 9.89 7.85 -6.21
C MET A 228 10.86 8.23 -5.09
N ILE A 229 10.68 9.41 -4.53
CA ILE A 229 11.53 9.93 -3.43
C ILE A 229 11.23 9.16 -2.14
N ALA A 230 9.97 8.95 -1.83
CA ALA A 230 9.52 8.28 -0.60
C ALA A 230 10.03 6.85 -0.51
N ILE A 231 9.96 6.05 -1.58
CA ILE A 231 10.44 4.66 -1.62
C ILE A 231 11.94 4.60 -1.33
N VAL A 232 12.75 5.41 -2.01
CA VAL A 232 14.21 5.43 -1.82
C VAL A 232 14.57 5.88 -0.41
N THR A 233 13.90 6.91 0.09
CA THR A 233 14.10 7.44 1.45
C THR A 233 13.69 6.41 2.48
N PHE A 234 12.54 5.75 2.31
CA PHE A 234 12.03 4.73 3.21
C PHE A 234 12.98 3.55 3.33
N LEU A 235 13.50 3.00 2.21
CA LEU A 235 14.46 1.91 2.22
C LEU A 235 15.76 2.27 2.97
N ASN A 236 16.16 3.53 2.94
CA ASN A 236 17.30 4.00 3.74
C ASN A 236 16.93 4.17 5.22
N LEU A 237 15.70 4.60 5.49
CA LEU A 237 15.21 4.84 6.86
C LEU A 237 15.04 3.54 7.64
N ILE A 238 14.50 2.49 7.02
CA ILE A 238 14.28 1.19 7.68
C ILE A 238 15.58 0.44 8.04
N LYS A 239 16.73 0.87 7.53
CA LYS A 239 18.04 0.40 7.99
C LYS A 239 18.38 0.90 9.41
N LYS A 240 17.72 1.96 9.86
CA LYS A 240 17.99 2.65 11.13
C LYS A 240 16.81 2.64 12.09
N LEU A 241 15.59 2.61 11.56
CA LEU A 241 14.36 2.64 12.33
C LEU A 241 13.66 1.30 12.28
N SER A 242 13.19 0.85 13.43
CA SER A 242 12.34 -0.34 13.53
C SER A 242 10.91 -0.04 13.05
N LEU A 243 10.17 -1.11 12.73
CA LEU A 243 8.78 -1.03 12.30
C LEU A 243 7.88 -0.37 13.37
N SER A 244 8.22 -0.50 14.64
CA SER A 244 7.50 0.10 15.77
C SER A 244 7.42 1.63 15.70
N TRP A 245 8.39 2.33 15.12
CA TRP A 245 8.34 3.79 14.98
C TRP A 245 7.18 4.24 14.09
N PHE A 246 6.93 3.51 13.02
CA PHE A 246 5.79 3.77 12.15
C PHE A 246 4.46 3.44 12.85
N ALA A 247 4.44 2.44 13.73
CA ALA A 247 3.27 2.14 14.55
C ALA A 247 2.94 3.28 15.53
N TYR A 248 3.94 3.86 16.19
CA TYR A 248 3.73 5.03 17.06
C TYR A 248 3.20 6.23 16.28
N TYR A 249 3.73 6.47 15.08
CA TYR A 249 3.18 7.49 14.19
C TYR A 249 1.69 7.22 13.87
N ARG A 250 1.32 5.97 13.58
CA ARG A 250 -0.08 5.58 13.31
C ARG A 250 -0.99 5.82 14.51
N PHE A 251 -0.53 5.59 15.72
CA PHE A 251 -1.32 5.91 16.92
C PHE A 251 -1.53 7.41 17.08
N ALA A 252 -0.51 8.22 16.82
CA ALA A 252 -0.67 9.67 16.79
C ALA A 252 -1.65 10.11 15.68
N LEU A 253 -1.55 9.54 14.48
CA LEU A 253 -2.50 9.77 13.40
C LEU A 253 -3.93 9.35 13.80
N ALA A 254 -4.09 8.20 14.45
CA ALA A 254 -5.39 7.72 14.92
C ALA A 254 -6.04 8.68 15.93
N ILE A 255 -5.25 9.28 16.82
CA ILE A 255 -5.73 10.31 17.74
C ILE A 255 -6.22 11.54 16.96
N VAL A 256 -5.41 12.06 16.03
CA VAL A 256 -5.79 13.20 15.18
C VAL A 256 -7.05 12.90 14.37
N PHE A 257 -7.10 11.70 13.77
CA PHE A 257 -8.25 11.24 13.00
C PHE A 257 -9.54 11.20 13.84
N ALA A 258 -9.45 10.67 15.07
CA ALA A 258 -10.60 10.62 15.99
C ALA A 258 -11.11 12.02 16.39
N PHE A 259 -10.22 13.00 16.53
CA PHE A 259 -10.63 14.38 16.90
C PHE A 259 -11.21 15.19 15.74
N ILE A 260 -10.89 14.85 14.49
CA ILE A 260 -11.30 15.64 13.31
C ILE A 260 -12.50 14.98 12.62
N ILE A 261 -12.52 13.65 12.53
CA ILE A 261 -13.48 12.92 11.68
C ILE A 261 -14.64 12.36 12.49
N LEU A 262 -14.44 12.00 13.77
CA LEU A 262 -15.46 11.44 14.68
C LEU A 262 -15.99 12.48 15.64
#